data_61586594bb13673eae86cb2719edd9d3
#
_entry.id   61586594bb13673eae86cb2719edd9d3
#
_cell.length_a   1.000
_cell.length_b   1.000
_cell.length_c   1.000
_cell.angle_alpha   90.00
_cell.angle_beta   90.00
_cell.angle_gamma   90.00
#
_symmetry.space_group_name_H-M   'P 1'
#
loop_
_entity.id
_entity.type
_entity.pdbx_description
1 polymer ?
#
loop_
_entity_poly.entity_id
_entity_poly.type
_entity_poly.pdbx_seq_one_letter_code
_entity_poly.pdbx_strand_id
1 'polypeptide(L)'
;MNDRQREVALFRYSLIREAADTELSHAERGELVRELASRDHAGPGGRRVRVARNTIDRWIRTYRVGGFEALAPSTRNCEPVTPLAQLELAEKLKREVPGRTAAQVAEVIRSVEGYGPSERTIQRLFARLGLNVRPDGTPAQAFGTAA
;
A
#
# COMPACT_ATOMS: atom_id res chain seq x y z
N MET A 1 13.51 8.74 -5.26
CA MET A 1 13.23 8.52 -3.82
C MET A 1 12.64 9.79 -3.24
N ASN A 2 11.42 9.71 -2.67
CA ASN A 2 10.79 10.86 -2.02
C ASN A 2 11.30 11.04 -0.56
N ASP A 3 10.99 12.18 0.08
CA ASP A 3 11.49 12.51 1.42
C ASP A 3 11.14 11.44 2.48
N ARG A 4 9.94 10.91 2.44
CA ARG A 4 9.52 9.84 3.35
C ARG A 4 10.28 8.53 3.12
N GLN A 5 10.53 8.18 1.87
CA GLN A 5 11.35 7.00 1.54
C GLN A 5 12.79 7.19 2.01
N ARG A 6 13.31 8.39 1.84
CA ARG A 6 14.67 8.76 2.31
C ARG A 6 14.78 8.70 3.83
N GLU A 7 13.80 9.23 4.56
CA GLU A 7 13.75 9.15 6.02
C GLU A 7 13.77 7.70 6.52
N VAL A 8 12.96 6.83 5.90
CA VAL A 8 12.93 5.39 6.23
C VAL A 8 14.25 4.71 5.89
N ALA A 9 14.86 5.03 4.74
CA ALA A 9 16.15 4.46 4.35
C ALA A 9 17.27 4.91 5.32
N LEU A 10 17.29 6.17 5.73
CA LEU A 10 18.22 6.68 6.74
C LEU A 10 18.06 5.98 8.08
N PHE A 11 16.84 5.80 8.55
CA PHE A 11 16.56 5.05 9.77
C PHE A 11 17.10 3.62 9.69
N ARG A 12 16.80 2.90 8.62
CA ARG A 12 17.28 1.53 8.41
C ARG A 12 18.80 1.47 8.37
N TYR A 13 19.42 2.39 7.64
CA TYR A 13 20.88 2.48 7.53
C TYR A 13 21.53 2.80 8.88
N SER A 14 21.05 3.79 9.62
CA SER A 14 21.61 4.17 10.91
C SER A 14 21.60 3.00 11.92
N LEU A 15 20.60 2.13 11.81
CA LEU A 15 20.44 0.98 12.67
C LEU A 15 21.39 -0.18 12.29
N ILE A 16 21.62 -0.40 10.99
CA ILE A 16 22.39 -1.56 10.52
C ILE A 16 23.85 -1.25 10.21
N ARG A 17 24.27 0.01 10.14
CA ARG A 17 25.60 0.42 9.64
C ARG A 17 26.76 -0.33 10.28
N GLU A 18 26.72 -0.54 11.61
CA GLU A 18 27.75 -1.25 12.34
C GLU A 18 27.70 -2.75 12.05
N ALA A 19 26.50 -3.34 12.03
CA ALA A 19 26.30 -4.77 11.77
C ALA A 19 26.53 -5.13 10.28
N ALA A 20 26.48 -4.16 9.38
CA ALA A 20 26.74 -4.35 7.96
C ALA A 20 28.24 -4.36 7.61
N ASP A 21 29.11 -4.03 8.56
CA ASP A 21 30.55 -4.06 8.38
C ASP A 21 31.00 -5.47 7.97
N THR A 22 31.81 -5.53 6.93
CA THR A 22 32.34 -6.79 6.39
C THR A 22 33.48 -7.39 7.22
N GLU A 23 34.12 -6.56 8.03
CA GLU A 23 35.20 -6.96 8.92
C GLU A 23 34.71 -7.78 10.14
N LEU A 24 33.43 -7.65 10.50
CA LEU A 24 32.84 -8.40 11.60
C LEU A 24 32.71 -9.89 11.30
N SER A 25 33.14 -10.73 12.23
CA SER A 25 32.85 -12.16 12.20
C SER A 25 31.35 -12.42 12.29
N HIS A 26 30.95 -13.64 11.91
CA HIS A 26 29.54 -14.04 11.99
C HIS A 26 29.01 -14.00 13.45
N ALA A 27 29.84 -14.36 14.42
CA ALA A 27 29.49 -14.36 15.85
C ALA A 27 29.27 -12.92 16.36
N GLU A 28 30.22 -12.03 16.11
CA GLU A 28 30.14 -10.59 16.50
C GLU A 28 28.92 -9.90 15.89
N ARG A 29 28.66 -10.16 14.60
CA ARG A 29 27.46 -9.67 13.94
C ARG A 29 26.19 -10.20 14.58
N GLY A 30 26.17 -11.49 14.92
CA GLY A 30 25.02 -12.12 15.58
C GLY A 30 24.73 -11.53 16.95
N GLU A 31 25.76 -11.18 17.72
CA GLU A 31 25.61 -10.50 19.02
C GLU A 31 25.07 -9.08 18.85
N LEU A 32 25.63 -8.31 17.93
CA LEU A 32 25.21 -6.94 17.65
C LEU A 32 23.75 -6.90 17.16
N VAL A 33 23.36 -7.81 16.27
CA VAL A 33 21.97 -7.90 15.79
C VAL A 33 21.00 -8.27 16.92
N ARG A 34 21.38 -9.16 17.82
CA ARG A 34 20.57 -9.48 19.02
C ARG A 34 20.41 -8.29 19.95
N GLU A 35 21.48 -7.53 20.18
CA GLU A 35 21.43 -6.32 20.99
C GLU A 35 20.51 -5.26 20.34
N LEU A 36 20.65 -5.02 19.05
CA LEU A 36 19.80 -4.10 18.30
C LEU A 36 18.31 -4.50 18.36
N ALA A 37 18.01 -5.79 18.29
CA ALA A 37 16.64 -6.30 18.35
C ALA A 37 16.03 -6.24 19.77
N SER A 38 16.86 -6.16 20.81
CA SER A 38 16.40 -6.15 22.21
C SER A 38 15.93 -4.79 22.70
N ARG A 39 16.28 -3.72 22.03
CA ARG A 39 15.98 -2.33 22.42
C ARG A 39 15.07 -1.60 21.46
N ASP A 40 14.46 -0.51 21.94
CA ASP A 40 13.65 0.37 21.13
C ASP A 40 14.53 1.42 20.43
N HIS A 41 14.14 1.80 19.21
CA HIS A 41 14.83 2.78 18.38
C HIS A 41 13.90 3.94 18.05
N ALA A 42 14.47 5.13 17.85
CA ALA A 42 13.75 6.26 17.29
C ALA A 42 13.54 6.05 15.78
N GLY A 43 12.33 5.65 15.42
CA GLY A 43 11.95 5.40 14.04
C GLY A 43 11.52 6.66 13.28
N PRO A 44 11.18 6.51 12.01
CA PRO A 44 10.68 7.61 11.19
C PRO A 44 9.48 8.31 11.84
N GLY A 45 9.45 9.63 11.78
CA GLY A 45 8.40 10.42 12.43
C GLY A 45 8.45 10.43 13.95
N GLY A 46 9.59 10.12 14.58
CA GLY A 46 9.79 10.17 16.03
C GLY A 46 9.10 9.05 16.82
N ARG A 47 8.56 8.04 16.16
CA ARG A 47 7.94 6.90 16.83
C ARG A 47 8.99 5.95 17.41
N ARG A 48 8.75 5.43 18.61
CA ARG A 48 9.54 4.31 19.13
C ARG A 48 9.18 3.02 18.40
N VAL A 49 10.18 2.35 17.86
CA VAL A 49 10.02 1.13 17.08
C VAL A 49 10.99 0.07 17.58
N ARG A 50 10.49 -1.13 17.84
CA ARG A 50 11.31 -2.31 18.06
C ARG A 50 11.40 -3.10 16.76
N VAL A 51 12.61 -3.44 16.34
CA VAL A 51 12.86 -4.14 15.08
C VAL A 51 13.28 -5.56 15.36
N ALA A 52 12.57 -6.52 14.79
CA ALA A 52 12.89 -7.93 14.96
C ALA A 52 14.23 -8.31 14.30
N ARG A 53 14.94 -9.27 14.88
CA ARG A 53 16.23 -9.79 14.38
C ARG A 53 16.19 -10.12 12.89
N ASN A 54 15.20 -10.88 12.44
CA ASN A 54 15.05 -11.26 11.03
C ASN A 54 14.91 -10.06 10.09
N THR A 55 14.31 -8.97 10.57
CA THR A 55 14.18 -7.73 9.81
C THR A 55 15.54 -7.03 9.67
N ILE A 56 16.33 -6.98 10.74
CA ILE A 56 17.69 -6.42 10.73
C ILE A 56 18.57 -7.22 9.77
N ASP A 57 18.58 -8.55 9.88
CA ASP A 57 19.36 -9.45 9.01
C ASP A 57 18.98 -9.26 7.53
N ARG A 58 17.68 -9.09 7.25
CA ARG A 58 17.20 -8.78 5.88
C ARG A 58 17.72 -7.45 5.38
N TRP A 59 17.68 -6.41 6.19
CA TRP A 59 18.18 -5.08 5.80
C TRP A 59 19.69 -5.09 5.54
N ILE A 60 20.46 -5.81 6.35
CA ILE A 60 21.91 -5.99 6.13
C ILE A 60 22.17 -6.64 4.77
N ARG A 61 21.45 -7.72 4.45
CA ARG A 61 21.56 -8.39 3.14
C ARG A 61 21.17 -7.45 1.99
N THR A 62 20.05 -6.76 2.13
CA THR A 62 19.57 -5.79 1.14
C THR A 62 20.58 -4.67 0.90
N TYR A 63 21.15 -4.13 1.97
CA TYR A 63 22.18 -3.09 1.88
C TYR A 63 23.47 -3.59 1.19
N ARG A 64 23.91 -4.79 1.50
CA ARG A 64 25.13 -5.37 0.89
C ARG A 64 24.99 -5.61 -0.62
N VAL A 65 23.78 -5.89 -1.09
CA VAL A 65 23.51 -6.16 -2.50
C VAL A 65 23.24 -4.87 -3.28
N GLY A 66 22.44 -3.96 -2.73
CA GLY A 66 21.93 -2.80 -3.47
C GLY A 66 22.27 -1.44 -2.85
N GLY A 67 23.08 -1.40 -1.79
CA GLY A 67 23.49 -0.17 -1.12
C GLY A 67 22.34 0.55 -0.41
N PHE A 68 22.56 1.84 -0.16
CA PHE A 68 21.61 2.69 0.58
C PHE A 68 20.24 2.80 -0.11
N GLU A 69 20.21 2.90 -1.43
CA GLU A 69 18.99 3.04 -2.23
C GLU A 69 18.05 1.82 -2.05
N ALA A 70 18.62 0.64 -1.89
CA ALA A 70 17.86 -0.59 -1.67
C ALA A 70 17.16 -0.64 -0.30
N LEU A 71 17.57 0.19 0.65
CA LEU A 71 16.91 0.31 1.95
C LEU A 71 15.63 1.16 1.90
N ALA A 72 15.39 1.90 0.82
CA ALA A 72 14.14 2.62 0.65
C ALA A 72 12.96 1.64 0.56
N PRO A 73 11.82 1.96 1.19
CA PRO A 73 10.63 1.14 1.03
C PRO A 73 10.21 1.16 -0.43
N SER A 74 10.00 -0.01 -1.02
CA SER A 74 9.39 -0.10 -2.34
C SER A 74 7.97 0.45 -2.28
N THR A 75 7.64 1.37 -3.17
CA THR A 75 6.24 1.67 -3.45
C THR A 75 5.61 0.39 -4.02
N ARG A 76 4.63 -0.16 -3.33
CA ARG A 76 3.79 -1.18 -3.95
C ARG A 76 3.07 -0.50 -5.12
N ASN A 77 3.58 -0.66 -6.31
CA ASN A 77 2.80 -0.47 -7.52
C ASN A 77 1.81 -1.63 -7.60
N CYS A 78 0.72 -1.51 -6.84
CA CYS A 78 -0.42 -2.37 -7.07
C CYS A 78 -1.07 -1.83 -8.33
N GLU A 79 -0.79 -2.44 -9.47
CA GLU A 79 -1.66 -2.26 -10.63
C GLU A 79 -3.09 -2.60 -10.20
N PRO A 80 -4.06 -1.74 -10.53
CA PRO A 80 -5.45 -2.05 -10.24
C PRO A 80 -5.81 -3.38 -10.89
N VAL A 81 -6.32 -4.31 -10.10
CA VAL A 81 -6.75 -5.64 -10.60
C VAL A 81 -7.91 -5.48 -11.60
N THR A 82 -8.71 -4.42 -11.45
CA THR A 82 -9.81 -4.12 -12.37
C THR A 82 -9.31 -3.25 -13.51
N PRO A 83 -9.44 -3.70 -14.77
CA PRO A 83 -9.05 -2.92 -15.94
C PRO A 83 -9.77 -1.57 -15.99
N LEU A 84 -9.05 -0.53 -16.40
CA LEU A 84 -9.60 0.83 -16.52
C LEU A 84 -10.82 0.86 -17.44
N ALA A 85 -10.78 0.12 -18.54
CA ALA A 85 -11.88 0.02 -19.49
C ALA A 85 -13.20 -0.46 -18.85
N GLN A 86 -13.12 -1.41 -17.89
CA GLN A 86 -14.30 -1.89 -17.15
C GLN A 86 -14.84 -0.81 -16.20
N LEU A 87 -13.98 -0.02 -15.59
CA LEU A 87 -14.40 1.09 -14.74
C LEU A 87 -15.05 2.21 -15.54
N GLU A 88 -14.52 2.53 -16.71
CA GLU A 88 -15.12 3.49 -17.66
C GLU A 88 -16.47 3.01 -18.16
N LEU A 89 -16.60 1.72 -18.49
CA LEU A 89 -17.87 1.13 -18.89
C LEU A 89 -18.89 1.18 -17.74
N ALA A 90 -18.46 0.91 -16.50
CA ALA A 90 -19.32 1.01 -15.32
C ALA A 90 -19.85 2.44 -15.12
N GLU A 91 -18.98 3.45 -15.26
CA GLU A 91 -19.36 4.85 -15.20
C GLU A 91 -20.38 5.20 -16.27
N LYS A 92 -20.11 4.80 -17.51
CA LYS A 92 -21.02 5.04 -18.65
C LYS A 92 -22.39 4.43 -18.41
N LEU A 93 -22.46 3.17 -18.01
CA LEU A 93 -23.71 2.47 -17.71
C LEU A 93 -24.51 3.15 -16.59
N LYS A 94 -23.84 3.68 -15.57
CA LYS A 94 -24.47 4.41 -14.50
C LYS A 94 -25.00 5.78 -14.94
N ARG A 95 -24.26 6.49 -15.78
CA ARG A 95 -24.69 7.79 -16.33
C ARG A 95 -25.86 7.67 -17.30
N GLU A 96 -25.89 6.59 -18.09
CA GLU A 96 -27.02 6.32 -19.01
C GLU A 96 -28.33 6.07 -18.24
N VAL A 97 -28.25 5.31 -17.14
CA VAL A 97 -29.42 5.05 -16.29
C VAL A 97 -29.03 5.22 -14.83
N PRO A 98 -29.19 6.41 -14.26
CA PRO A 98 -28.77 6.72 -12.88
C PRO A 98 -29.37 5.80 -11.79
N GLY A 99 -30.52 5.22 -12.04
CA GLY A 99 -31.17 4.27 -11.14
C GLY A 99 -30.55 2.87 -11.09
N ARG A 100 -29.63 2.53 -12.01
CA ARG A 100 -28.99 1.21 -11.99
C ARG A 100 -28.18 1.02 -10.70
N THR A 101 -28.35 -0.15 -10.08
CA THR A 101 -27.55 -0.54 -8.91
C THR A 101 -26.16 -1.02 -9.34
N ALA A 102 -25.23 -1.04 -8.40
CA ALA A 102 -23.89 -1.59 -8.65
C ALA A 102 -23.93 -3.06 -9.06
N ALA A 103 -24.86 -3.84 -8.48
CA ALA A 103 -25.08 -5.24 -8.86
C ALA A 103 -25.52 -5.40 -10.32
N GLN A 104 -26.45 -4.56 -10.77
CA GLN A 104 -26.91 -4.57 -12.16
C GLN A 104 -25.80 -4.18 -13.12
N VAL A 105 -25.00 -3.18 -12.79
CA VAL A 105 -23.85 -2.77 -13.61
C VAL A 105 -22.79 -3.87 -13.67
N ALA A 106 -22.48 -4.52 -12.54
CA ALA A 106 -21.56 -5.64 -12.51
C ALA A 106 -22.03 -6.81 -13.39
N GLU A 107 -23.33 -7.10 -13.37
CA GLU A 107 -23.91 -8.15 -14.19
C GLU A 107 -23.83 -7.83 -15.69
N VAL A 108 -24.13 -6.59 -16.09
CA VAL A 108 -23.99 -6.16 -17.49
C VAL A 108 -22.55 -6.31 -17.97
N ILE A 109 -21.57 -5.86 -17.21
CA ILE A 109 -20.16 -5.97 -17.57
C ILE A 109 -19.76 -7.45 -17.72
N ARG A 110 -20.17 -8.29 -16.77
CA ARG A 110 -19.90 -9.73 -16.81
C ARG A 110 -20.53 -10.41 -18.02
N SER A 111 -21.73 -10.00 -18.40
CA SER A 111 -22.41 -10.53 -19.59
C SER A 111 -21.74 -10.13 -20.90
N VAL A 112 -21.12 -8.94 -20.96
CA VAL A 112 -20.46 -8.43 -22.16
C VAL A 112 -19.04 -8.97 -22.31
N GLU A 113 -18.27 -9.01 -21.21
CA GLU A 113 -16.84 -9.34 -21.23
C GLU A 113 -16.52 -10.74 -20.69
N GLY A 114 -17.51 -11.47 -20.20
CA GLY A 114 -17.33 -12.79 -19.59
C GLY A 114 -16.80 -12.78 -18.14
N TYR A 115 -16.23 -11.65 -17.71
CA TYR A 115 -15.77 -11.40 -16.34
C TYR A 115 -15.96 -9.91 -16.02
N GLY A 116 -15.93 -9.56 -14.76
CA GLY A 116 -16.08 -8.15 -14.37
C GLY A 116 -15.76 -7.89 -12.90
N PRO A 117 -15.71 -6.63 -12.52
CA PRO A 117 -15.45 -6.22 -11.16
C PRO A 117 -16.56 -6.71 -10.21
N SER A 118 -16.20 -6.86 -8.93
CA SER A 118 -17.19 -7.15 -7.90
C SER A 118 -18.14 -5.97 -7.70
N GLU A 119 -19.34 -6.23 -7.22
CA GLU A 119 -20.30 -5.18 -6.85
C GLU A 119 -19.68 -4.14 -5.92
N ARG A 120 -18.87 -4.57 -4.92
CA ARG A 120 -18.18 -3.70 -3.99
C ARG A 120 -17.19 -2.75 -4.68
N THR A 121 -16.49 -3.21 -5.72
CA THR A 121 -15.58 -2.37 -6.51
C THR A 121 -16.36 -1.28 -7.24
N ILE A 122 -17.51 -1.63 -7.82
CA ILE A 122 -18.39 -0.68 -8.50
C ILE A 122 -19.03 0.31 -7.52
N GLN A 123 -19.45 -0.14 -6.35
CA GLN A 123 -19.96 0.74 -5.28
C GLN A 123 -18.93 1.79 -4.87
N ARG A 124 -17.67 1.38 -4.71
CA ARG A 124 -16.57 2.31 -4.41
C ARG A 124 -16.31 3.31 -5.54
N LEU A 125 -16.39 2.84 -6.79
CA LEU A 125 -16.28 3.72 -7.96
C LEU A 125 -17.39 4.78 -7.97
N PHE A 126 -18.65 4.36 -7.78
CA PHE A 126 -19.79 5.28 -7.75
C PHE A 126 -19.69 6.28 -6.59
N ALA A 127 -19.25 5.84 -5.42
CA ALA A 127 -19.02 6.74 -4.29
C ALA A 127 -17.94 7.78 -4.60
N ARG A 128 -16.82 7.36 -5.19
CA ARG A 128 -15.72 8.25 -5.59
C ARG A 128 -16.12 9.27 -6.64
N LEU A 129 -16.97 8.87 -7.61
CA LEU A 129 -17.46 9.74 -8.68
C LEU A 129 -18.72 10.54 -8.30
N GLY A 130 -19.27 10.36 -7.10
CA GLY A 130 -20.49 11.02 -6.67
C GLY A 130 -21.75 10.56 -7.40
N LEU A 131 -21.74 9.34 -7.96
CA LEU A 131 -22.83 8.76 -8.75
C LEU A 131 -23.83 7.94 -7.94
N ASN A 132 -23.69 7.88 -6.61
CA ASN A 132 -24.66 7.23 -5.73
C ASN A 132 -25.94 8.07 -5.68
N VAL A 133 -27.01 7.50 -6.21
CA VAL A 133 -28.34 8.12 -6.24
C VAL A 133 -29.28 7.23 -5.42
N ARG A 134 -30.06 7.82 -4.55
CA ARG A 134 -31.12 7.14 -3.82
C ARG A 134 -32.25 6.76 -4.77
N PRO A 135 -33.15 5.83 -4.40
CA PRO A 135 -34.30 5.46 -5.22
C PRO A 135 -35.20 6.63 -5.61
N ASP A 136 -35.17 7.70 -4.82
CA ASP A 136 -35.88 8.98 -5.06
C ASP A 136 -35.15 9.96 -5.99
N GLY A 137 -34.02 9.57 -6.55
CA GLY A 137 -33.20 10.42 -7.44
C GLY A 137 -32.30 11.43 -6.72
N THR A 138 -32.29 11.46 -5.39
CA THR A 138 -31.39 12.36 -4.65
C THR A 138 -29.99 11.75 -4.49
N PRO A 139 -28.92 12.55 -4.60
CA PRO A 139 -27.56 12.03 -4.37
C PRO A 139 -27.44 11.53 -2.92
N ALA A 140 -26.95 10.29 -2.75
CA ALA A 140 -26.59 9.81 -1.44
C ALA A 140 -25.43 10.68 -0.91
N GLN A 141 -25.63 11.35 0.23
CA GLN A 141 -24.54 12.07 0.89
C GLN A 141 -23.43 11.09 1.20
N ALA A 142 -22.22 11.40 0.74
CA ALA A 142 -21.03 10.73 1.21
C ALA A 142 -21.03 10.86 2.74
N PHE A 143 -21.01 9.76 3.47
CA PHE A 143 -20.78 9.78 4.90
C PHE A 143 -19.48 10.52 5.12
N GLY A 144 -19.58 11.73 5.68
CA GLY A 144 -18.43 12.55 5.98
C GLY A 144 -17.46 11.73 6.81
N THR A 145 -16.24 11.69 6.39
CA THR A 145 -15.12 11.29 7.23
C THR A 145 -15.18 12.24 8.43
N ALA A 146 -15.65 11.74 9.56
CA ALA A 146 -15.50 12.46 10.82
C ALA A 146 -13.99 12.66 11.01
N ALA A 147 -13.61 13.92 11.09
CA ALA A 147 -12.25 14.33 11.40
C ALA A 147 -11.83 13.81 12.78
#